data_069d1eb2ac8e5ba6fabd282a903e9b77
#
_entry.id   069d1eb2ac8e5ba6fabd282a903e9b77
#
_cell.length_a   1.000
_cell.length_b   1.000
_cell.length_c   1.000
_cell.angle_alpha   90.00
_cell.angle_beta   90.00
_cell.angle_gamma   90.00
#
_symmetry.space_group_name_H-M   'P 1'
#
loop_
_entity.id
_entity.type
_entity.pdbx_description
1 polymer ?
#
loop_
_entity_poly.entity_id
_entity_poly.type
_entity_poly.pdbx_seq_one_letter_code
_entity_poly.pdbx_strand_id
1 'polypeptide(L)'
;TMNKETEKMLGDFDLHFSPTMKAKKLSIANQQMIEIIRAISFGARIIVMDEPTSSISEKEVAVLFETIRTLVSKNIAIIYISHRMNELGKITDRITVLRDGQYIGTVDTKDTTNTELISMMVGRKLTNYYTKDASHAGDVILKVSHLSDGELVRDVTFDLRRGEVLGFAGLIGAGRSETMK
;
A
#
# COMPACT_ATOMS: atom_id res chain seq x y z
N THR A 1 28.49 15.24 -16.92
CA THR A 1 27.82 16.27 -16.12
C THR A 1 26.68 15.63 -15.34
N MET A 2 26.44 16.06 -14.12
CA MET A 2 25.45 15.52 -13.17
C MET A 2 24.07 15.22 -13.81
N ASN A 3 23.54 16.13 -14.64
CA ASN A 3 22.27 15.91 -15.33
C ASN A 3 22.28 14.72 -16.29
N LYS A 4 23.37 14.47 -17.01
CA LYS A 4 23.49 13.32 -17.91
C LYS A 4 23.57 11.98 -17.15
N GLU A 5 24.22 11.98 -16.01
CA GLU A 5 24.28 10.80 -15.15
C GLU A 5 22.92 10.50 -14.53
N THR A 6 22.21 11.54 -14.05
CA THR A 6 20.84 11.42 -13.55
C THR A 6 19.89 10.92 -14.64
N GLU A 7 19.98 11.47 -15.85
CA GLU A 7 19.13 11.05 -16.99
C GLU A 7 19.35 9.58 -17.36
N LYS A 8 20.61 9.12 -17.33
CA LYS A 8 20.94 7.71 -17.53
C LYS A 8 20.32 6.84 -16.42
N MET A 9 20.50 7.23 -15.15
CA MET A 9 19.93 6.50 -14.01
C MET A 9 18.41 6.43 -14.09
N LEU A 10 17.73 7.53 -14.43
CA LEU A 10 16.27 7.55 -14.62
C LEU A 10 15.86 6.58 -15.73
N GLY A 11 16.59 6.56 -16.85
CA GLY A 11 16.35 5.62 -17.95
C GLY A 11 16.54 4.16 -17.56
N ASP A 12 17.53 3.82 -16.72
CA ASP A 12 17.75 2.47 -16.21
C ASP A 12 16.57 1.91 -15.38
N PHE A 13 15.67 2.80 -14.89
CA PHE A 13 14.48 2.47 -14.12
C PHE A 13 13.17 2.86 -14.82
N ASP A 14 13.22 3.12 -16.14
CA ASP A 14 12.06 3.50 -16.97
C ASP A 14 11.30 4.73 -16.46
N LEU A 15 12.02 5.71 -15.90
CA LEU A 15 11.45 6.94 -15.38
C LEU A 15 11.60 8.08 -16.39
N HIS A 16 10.47 8.63 -16.83
CA HIS A 16 10.40 9.60 -17.92
C HIS A 16 10.05 11.01 -17.42
N PHE A 17 10.94 11.63 -16.66
CA PHE A 17 10.83 13.05 -16.28
C PHE A 17 12.19 13.73 -16.32
N SER A 18 12.18 15.07 -16.46
CA SER A 18 13.41 15.86 -16.57
C SER A 18 14.26 15.78 -15.29
N PRO A 19 15.58 15.56 -15.39
CA PRO A 19 16.51 15.63 -14.26
C PRO A 19 16.47 16.97 -13.49
N THR A 20 16.00 18.04 -14.12
CA THR A 20 15.87 19.36 -13.52
C THR A 20 14.50 19.63 -12.90
N MET A 21 13.56 18.67 -12.98
CA MET A 21 12.25 18.80 -12.37
C MET A 21 12.35 18.86 -10.84
N LYS A 22 11.62 19.80 -10.23
CA LYS A 22 11.56 19.88 -8.77
C LYS A 22 10.81 18.67 -8.21
N ALA A 23 11.40 17.94 -7.27
CA ALA A 23 10.82 16.71 -6.67
C ALA A 23 9.38 16.92 -6.18
N LYS A 24 9.03 18.08 -5.62
CA LYS A 24 7.66 18.41 -5.17
C LYS A 24 6.58 18.38 -6.27
N LYS A 25 6.98 18.36 -7.56
CA LYS A 25 6.06 18.27 -8.70
C LYS A 25 5.86 16.83 -9.19
N LEU A 26 6.61 15.90 -8.64
CA LEU A 26 6.51 14.46 -8.97
C LEU A 26 5.42 13.80 -8.14
N SER A 27 4.85 12.70 -8.66
CA SER A 27 4.01 11.80 -7.85
C SER A 27 4.80 11.22 -6.68
N ILE A 28 4.11 10.80 -5.63
CA ILE A 28 4.74 10.18 -4.45
C ILE A 28 5.57 8.96 -4.87
N ALA A 29 5.04 8.14 -5.80
CA ALA A 29 5.77 7.00 -6.33
C ALA A 29 7.09 7.41 -7.01
N ASN A 30 7.08 8.44 -7.84
CA ASN A 30 8.30 8.94 -8.48
C ASN A 30 9.29 9.53 -7.47
N GLN A 31 8.81 10.17 -6.40
CA GLN A 31 9.68 10.63 -5.31
C GLN A 31 10.35 9.45 -4.60
N GLN A 32 9.63 8.39 -4.31
CA GLN A 32 10.19 7.15 -3.74
C GLN A 32 11.23 6.51 -4.66
N MET A 33 10.95 6.47 -5.97
CA MET A 33 11.91 5.96 -6.95
C MET A 33 13.20 6.77 -6.98
N ILE A 34 13.13 8.10 -6.84
CA ILE A 34 14.34 8.95 -6.75
C ILE A 34 15.16 8.59 -5.51
N GLU A 35 14.53 8.36 -4.36
CA GLU A 35 15.28 7.99 -3.14
C GLU A 35 15.98 6.63 -3.30
N ILE A 36 15.35 5.66 -3.97
CA ILE A 36 15.95 4.37 -4.30
C ILE A 36 17.16 4.58 -5.23
N ILE A 37 17.01 5.33 -6.32
CA ILE A 37 18.09 5.63 -7.28
C ILE A 37 19.24 6.35 -6.58
N ARG A 38 18.92 7.28 -5.70
CA ARG A 38 19.92 7.98 -4.88
C ARG A 38 20.72 7.03 -4.00
N ALA A 39 20.06 6.10 -3.30
CA ALA A 39 20.76 5.09 -2.50
C ALA A 39 21.71 4.25 -3.35
N ILE A 40 21.27 3.83 -4.54
CA ILE A 40 22.09 3.07 -5.50
C ILE A 40 23.29 3.89 -5.98
N SER A 41 23.10 5.18 -6.26
CA SER A 41 24.19 6.06 -6.72
C SER A 41 25.31 6.22 -5.72
N PHE A 42 25.03 6.01 -4.44
CA PHE A 42 26.04 5.94 -3.36
C PHE A 42 26.62 4.54 -3.14
N GLY A 43 26.32 3.58 -4.01
CA GLY A 43 26.83 2.22 -3.90
C GLY A 43 26.19 1.41 -2.76
N ALA A 44 24.97 1.70 -2.39
CA ALA A 44 24.25 0.95 -1.36
C ALA A 44 24.14 -0.54 -1.75
N ARG A 45 24.50 -1.42 -0.84
CA ARG A 45 24.37 -2.87 -0.97
C ARG A 45 23.16 -3.42 -0.20
N ILE A 46 22.63 -2.61 0.68
CA ILE A 46 21.43 -2.88 1.49
C ILE A 46 20.54 -1.64 1.41
N ILE A 47 19.28 -1.84 1.11
CA ILE A 47 18.26 -0.77 1.09
C ILE A 47 17.17 -1.14 2.08
N VAL A 48 16.81 -0.20 2.97
CA VAL A 48 15.68 -0.33 3.89
C VAL A 48 14.52 0.47 3.34
N MET A 49 13.39 -0.18 3.15
CA MET A 49 12.13 0.43 2.68
C MET A 49 11.09 0.31 3.79
N ASP A 50 10.71 1.44 4.36
CA ASP A 50 9.72 1.52 5.44
C ASP A 50 8.37 1.98 4.90
N GLU A 51 7.36 1.09 4.93
CA GLU A 51 6.00 1.31 4.41
C GLU A 51 5.96 1.95 3.00
N PRO A 52 6.72 1.46 2.01
CA PRO A 52 6.91 2.18 0.75
C PRO A 52 5.63 2.25 -0.10
N THR A 53 4.60 1.48 0.24
CA THR A 53 3.34 1.41 -0.51
C THR A 53 2.18 2.15 0.16
N SER A 54 2.40 2.80 1.30
CA SER A 54 1.33 3.42 2.10
C SER A 54 0.52 4.50 1.37
N SER A 55 1.12 5.18 0.39
CA SER A 55 0.55 6.35 -0.29
C SER A 55 0.55 6.25 -1.81
N ILE A 56 0.70 5.05 -2.37
CA ILE A 56 0.74 4.82 -3.81
C ILE A 56 -0.37 3.86 -4.27
N SER A 57 -0.75 3.97 -5.54
CA SER A 57 -1.77 3.13 -6.16
C SER A 57 -1.28 1.71 -6.42
N GLU A 58 -2.19 0.76 -6.61
CA GLU A 58 -1.87 -0.64 -6.95
C GLU A 58 -0.98 -0.78 -8.20
N LYS A 59 -1.16 0.10 -9.19
CA LYS A 59 -0.31 0.12 -10.39
C LYS A 59 1.12 0.53 -10.06
N GLU A 60 1.28 1.53 -9.19
CA GLU A 60 2.59 2.00 -8.74
C GLU A 60 3.28 0.98 -7.83
N VAL A 61 2.51 0.22 -7.02
CA VAL A 61 3.04 -0.92 -6.25
C VAL A 61 3.65 -1.98 -7.16
N ALA A 62 2.99 -2.30 -8.28
CA ALA A 62 3.52 -3.26 -9.24
C ALA A 62 4.88 -2.79 -9.82
N VAL A 63 5.00 -1.51 -10.18
CA VAL A 63 6.25 -0.92 -10.66
C VAL A 63 7.34 -0.97 -9.59
N LEU A 64 7.02 -0.65 -8.33
CA LEU A 64 7.95 -0.76 -7.21
C LEU A 64 8.45 -2.20 -7.05
N PHE A 65 7.58 -3.20 -7.14
CA PHE A 65 7.97 -4.60 -7.02
C PHE A 65 8.90 -5.06 -8.14
N GLU A 66 8.66 -4.64 -9.39
CA GLU A 66 9.59 -4.89 -10.49
C GLU A 66 10.96 -4.24 -10.25
N THR A 67 10.96 -3.02 -9.72
CA THR A 67 12.20 -2.34 -9.31
C THR A 67 12.94 -3.13 -8.24
N ILE A 68 12.25 -3.60 -7.21
CA ILE A 68 12.86 -4.44 -6.15
C ILE A 68 13.47 -5.70 -6.76
N ARG A 69 12.77 -6.41 -7.65
CA ARG A 69 13.33 -7.60 -8.34
C ARG A 69 14.58 -7.27 -9.13
N THR A 70 14.58 -6.14 -9.83
CA THR A 70 15.75 -5.64 -10.56
C THR A 70 16.94 -5.36 -9.63
N LEU A 71 16.70 -4.79 -8.44
CA LEU A 71 17.72 -4.54 -7.44
C LEU A 71 18.31 -5.83 -6.88
N VAL A 72 17.44 -6.78 -6.53
CA VAL A 72 17.85 -8.10 -6.03
C VAL A 72 18.68 -8.83 -7.08
N SER A 73 18.33 -8.78 -8.37
CA SER A 73 19.13 -9.37 -9.45
C SER A 73 20.52 -8.74 -9.60
N LYS A 74 20.69 -7.51 -9.10
CA LYS A 74 21.99 -6.80 -9.00
C LYS A 74 22.71 -7.05 -7.67
N ASN A 75 22.31 -8.06 -6.89
CA ASN A 75 22.84 -8.42 -5.57
C ASN A 75 22.70 -7.32 -4.51
N ILE A 76 21.66 -6.50 -4.58
CA ILE A 76 21.31 -5.55 -3.53
C ILE A 76 20.30 -6.22 -2.59
N ALA A 77 20.61 -6.29 -1.30
CA ALA A 77 19.72 -6.82 -0.30
C ALA A 77 18.65 -5.79 0.09
N ILE A 78 17.40 -6.24 0.28
CA ILE A 78 16.28 -5.35 0.64
C ILE A 78 15.75 -5.77 2.00
N ILE A 79 15.57 -4.79 2.89
CA ILE A 79 14.76 -4.92 4.12
C ILE A 79 13.45 -4.17 3.85
N TYR A 80 12.37 -4.93 3.72
CA TYR A 80 11.05 -4.41 3.39
C TYR A 80 10.15 -4.43 4.63
N ILE A 81 9.76 -3.27 5.13
CA ILE A 81 8.90 -3.12 6.30
C ILE A 81 7.50 -2.79 5.82
N SER A 82 6.52 -3.63 6.17
CA SER A 82 5.11 -3.41 5.86
C SER A 82 4.21 -4.19 6.81
N HIS A 83 3.01 -3.67 7.03
CA HIS A 83 1.91 -4.39 7.70
C HIS A 83 0.93 -5.05 6.71
N ARG A 84 1.18 -4.91 5.41
CA ARG A 84 0.35 -5.47 4.34
C ARG A 84 0.79 -6.89 3.97
N MET A 85 0.13 -7.88 4.55
CA MET A 85 0.48 -9.31 4.37
C MET A 85 0.51 -9.73 2.89
N ASN A 86 -0.40 -9.18 2.07
CA ASN A 86 -0.46 -9.49 0.64
C ASN A 86 0.78 -9.00 -0.14
N GLU A 87 1.51 -8.02 0.38
CA GLU A 87 2.76 -7.54 -0.22
C GLU A 87 3.92 -8.44 0.17
N LEU A 88 4.02 -8.76 1.46
CA LEU A 88 5.08 -9.60 2.00
C LEU A 88 5.14 -10.94 1.26
N GLY A 89 4.00 -11.60 1.07
CA GLY A 89 3.92 -12.86 0.35
C GLY A 89 4.38 -12.82 -1.13
N LYS A 90 4.45 -11.63 -1.74
CA LYS A 90 4.83 -11.45 -3.16
C LYS A 90 6.29 -11.08 -3.37
N ILE A 91 6.93 -10.45 -2.37
CA ILE A 91 8.21 -9.77 -2.57
C ILE A 91 9.32 -10.26 -1.64
N THR A 92 9.00 -10.97 -0.55
CA THR A 92 10.00 -11.37 0.44
C THR A 92 10.34 -12.86 0.36
N ASP A 93 11.58 -13.20 0.70
CA ASP A 93 12.02 -14.59 0.88
C ASP A 93 11.72 -15.09 2.29
N ARG A 94 11.92 -14.22 3.29
CA ARG A 94 11.71 -14.50 4.72
C ARG A 94 11.01 -13.32 5.38
N ILE A 95 10.18 -13.61 6.38
CA ILE A 95 9.44 -12.63 7.14
C ILE A 95 9.84 -12.74 8.62
N THR A 96 10.35 -11.66 9.17
CA THR A 96 10.59 -11.53 10.62
C THR A 96 9.46 -10.76 11.25
N VAL A 97 8.82 -11.35 12.25
CA VAL A 97 7.70 -10.74 12.96
C VAL A 97 8.20 -10.12 14.27
N LEU A 98 7.87 -8.85 14.44
CA LEU A 98 8.07 -8.08 15.67
C LEU A 98 6.71 -7.76 16.29
N ARG A 99 6.61 -7.78 17.61
CA ARG A 99 5.42 -7.39 18.37
C ARG A 99 5.83 -6.72 19.67
N ASP A 100 5.30 -5.53 19.95
CA ASP A 100 5.60 -4.75 21.14
C ASP A 100 7.12 -4.55 21.35
N GLY A 101 7.86 -4.36 20.25
CA GLY A 101 9.31 -4.20 20.25
C GLY A 101 10.13 -5.49 20.47
N GLN A 102 9.46 -6.64 20.53
CA GLN A 102 10.10 -7.95 20.77
C GLN A 102 10.12 -8.79 19.49
N TYR A 103 11.19 -9.55 19.32
CA TYR A 103 11.30 -10.56 18.28
C TYR A 103 10.40 -11.75 18.59
N ILE A 104 9.50 -12.09 17.66
CA ILE A 104 8.56 -13.21 17.79
C ILE A 104 9.07 -14.45 17.03
N GLY A 105 9.60 -14.23 15.83
CA GLY A 105 10.14 -15.32 15.01
C GLY A 105 10.43 -14.87 13.60
N THR A 106 11.15 -15.71 12.86
CA THR A 106 11.39 -15.57 11.43
C THR A 106 10.91 -16.83 10.72
N VAL A 107 10.19 -16.65 9.63
CA VAL A 107 9.61 -17.74 8.83
C VAL A 107 9.97 -17.55 7.36
N ASP A 108 10.05 -18.64 6.60
CA ASP A 108 10.16 -18.59 5.15
C ASP A 108 8.80 -18.25 4.54
N THR A 109 8.78 -17.28 3.63
CA THR A 109 7.53 -16.78 3.03
C THR A 109 6.76 -17.87 2.31
N LYS A 110 7.45 -18.77 1.61
CA LYS A 110 6.84 -19.89 0.86
C LYS A 110 6.14 -20.91 1.74
N ASP A 111 6.54 -21.03 3.01
CA ASP A 111 6.07 -22.08 3.94
C ASP A 111 5.08 -21.51 4.97
N THR A 112 4.65 -20.24 4.81
CA THR A 112 3.83 -19.53 5.80
C THR A 112 2.57 -18.95 5.17
N THR A 113 1.46 -19.04 5.89
CA THR A 113 0.18 -18.46 5.49
C THR A 113 -0.03 -17.08 6.11
N ASN A 114 -0.88 -16.25 5.47
CA ASN A 114 -1.28 -14.96 6.05
C ASN A 114 -1.90 -15.11 7.44
N THR A 115 -2.65 -16.20 7.68
CA THR A 115 -3.29 -16.47 8.98
C THR A 115 -2.25 -16.73 10.07
N GLU A 116 -1.18 -17.45 9.76
CA GLU A 116 -0.08 -17.69 10.70
C GLU A 116 0.68 -16.40 11.00
N LEU A 117 1.01 -15.60 9.99
CA LEU A 117 1.65 -14.30 10.18
C LEU A 117 0.83 -13.38 11.09
N ILE A 118 -0.48 -13.27 10.82
CA ILE A 118 -1.39 -12.47 11.66
C ILE A 118 -1.42 -13.02 13.10
N SER A 119 -1.45 -14.34 13.27
CA SER A 119 -1.40 -14.97 14.61
C SER A 119 -0.12 -14.63 15.37
N MET A 120 1.03 -14.61 14.68
CA MET A 120 2.32 -14.19 15.27
C MET A 120 2.29 -12.72 15.65
N MET A 121 1.75 -11.85 14.83
CA MET A 121 1.67 -10.39 15.08
C MET A 121 0.73 -10.06 16.24
N VAL A 122 -0.44 -10.71 16.31
CA VAL A 122 -1.48 -10.42 17.32
C VAL A 122 -1.25 -11.21 18.62
N GLY A 123 -0.55 -12.34 18.55
CA GLY A 123 -0.24 -13.20 19.71
C GLY A 123 -1.38 -14.10 20.18
N ARG A 124 -2.47 -14.19 19.44
CA ARG A 124 -3.59 -15.11 19.69
C ARG A 124 -4.09 -15.69 18.38
N LYS A 125 -4.57 -16.94 18.41
CA LYS A 125 -5.25 -17.51 17.27
C LYS A 125 -6.51 -16.69 16.99
N LEU A 126 -6.61 -16.12 15.81
CA LEU A 126 -7.82 -15.44 15.37
C LEU A 126 -8.86 -16.50 15.01
N THR A 127 -9.63 -16.95 16.00
CA THR A 127 -10.69 -17.96 15.80
C THR A 127 -11.97 -17.37 15.21
N ASN A 128 -12.15 -16.04 15.29
CA ASN A 128 -13.33 -15.38 14.74
C ASN A 128 -12.96 -14.03 14.13
N TYR A 129 -12.88 -13.97 12.81
CA TYR A 129 -12.98 -12.71 12.07
C TYR A 129 -14.43 -12.24 12.12
N TYR A 130 -14.71 -11.19 12.90
CA TYR A 130 -15.99 -10.48 12.95
C TYR A 130 -17.21 -11.38 13.10
N THR A 131 -17.55 -11.77 14.30
CA THR A 131 -18.94 -12.09 14.61
C THR A 131 -19.72 -10.76 14.58
N LYS A 132 -20.32 -10.45 13.43
CA LYS A 132 -21.38 -9.47 13.40
C LYS A 132 -22.56 -10.14 14.12
N ASP A 133 -22.80 -9.79 15.37
CA ASP A 133 -24.11 -10.06 15.96
C ASP A 133 -25.14 -9.49 15.01
N ALA A 134 -26.16 -10.30 14.66
CA ALA A 134 -27.19 -9.89 13.76
C ALA A 134 -27.85 -8.62 14.33
N SER A 135 -27.38 -7.45 13.93
CA SER A 135 -28.02 -6.19 14.28
C SER A 135 -29.38 -6.24 13.62
N HIS A 136 -30.43 -6.21 14.41
CA HIS A 136 -31.79 -6.04 13.89
C HIS A 136 -31.87 -4.61 13.37
N ALA A 137 -31.63 -4.45 12.07
CA ALA A 137 -31.79 -3.17 11.40
C ALA A 137 -33.26 -2.75 11.54
N GLY A 138 -33.51 -1.64 12.21
CA GLY A 138 -34.85 -1.07 12.41
C GLY A 138 -35.37 -0.35 11.16
N ASP A 139 -36.26 0.61 11.39
CA ASP A 139 -36.85 1.42 10.32
C ASP A 139 -35.78 2.26 9.60
N VAL A 140 -36.07 2.60 8.34
CA VAL A 140 -35.25 3.53 7.55
C VAL A 140 -35.31 4.91 8.19
N ILE A 141 -34.15 5.46 8.57
CA ILE A 141 -34.00 6.77 9.20
C ILE A 141 -33.41 7.83 8.28
N LEU A 142 -32.72 7.39 7.22
CA LEU A 142 -32.22 8.26 6.16
C LEU A 142 -32.43 7.56 4.82
N LYS A 143 -33.04 8.30 3.89
CA LYS A 143 -33.18 7.88 2.51
C LYS A 143 -32.57 8.92 1.59
N VAL A 144 -31.58 8.50 0.82
CA VAL A 144 -30.90 9.31 -0.20
C VAL A 144 -31.30 8.76 -1.56
N SER A 145 -31.79 9.64 -2.43
CA SER A 145 -32.23 9.25 -3.77
C SER A 145 -31.63 10.19 -4.80
N HIS A 146 -30.95 9.62 -5.80
CA HIS A 146 -30.40 10.35 -6.95
C HIS A 146 -29.47 11.52 -6.57
N LEU A 147 -28.66 11.37 -5.50
CA LEU A 147 -27.70 12.38 -5.07
C LEU A 147 -26.64 12.60 -6.13
N SER A 148 -26.49 13.85 -6.56
CA SER A 148 -25.47 14.28 -7.51
C SER A 148 -24.95 15.66 -7.12
N ASP A 149 -23.62 15.87 -7.17
CA ASP A 149 -22.98 17.17 -6.92
C ASP A 149 -22.66 17.93 -8.22
N GLY A 150 -22.92 17.32 -9.37
CA GLY A 150 -22.62 17.89 -10.69
C GLY A 150 -21.16 17.66 -11.16
N GLU A 151 -20.28 17.14 -10.30
CA GLU A 151 -18.86 16.91 -10.61
C GLU A 151 -18.47 15.45 -10.48
N LEU A 152 -18.31 14.95 -9.27
CA LEU A 152 -17.77 13.63 -8.95
C LEU A 152 -18.83 12.62 -8.52
N VAL A 153 -19.87 13.09 -7.82
CA VAL A 153 -20.96 12.24 -7.32
C VAL A 153 -22.08 12.25 -8.35
N ARG A 154 -22.49 11.06 -8.80
CA ARG A 154 -23.51 10.89 -9.84
C ARG A 154 -24.50 9.81 -9.46
N ASP A 155 -25.77 10.21 -9.30
CA ASP A 155 -26.90 9.31 -9.14
C ASP A 155 -26.77 8.29 -8.00
N VAL A 156 -26.26 8.71 -6.84
CA VAL A 156 -26.07 7.86 -5.66
C VAL A 156 -27.39 7.71 -4.91
N THR A 157 -27.82 6.48 -4.71
CA THR A 157 -29.03 6.13 -3.96
C THR A 157 -28.72 5.09 -2.90
N PHE A 158 -29.14 5.33 -1.65
CA PHE A 158 -29.04 4.37 -0.54
C PHE A 158 -30.01 4.71 0.58
N ASP A 159 -30.31 3.72 1.40
CA ASP A 159 -31.07 3.87 2.63
C ASP A 159 -30.20 3.52 3.83
N LEU A 160 -30.39 4.19 4.98
CA LEU A 160 -29.78 3.86 6.26
C LEU A 160 -30.85 3.56 7.28
N ARG A 161 -30.70 2.46 8.01
CA ARG A 161 -31.65 1.99 9.01
C ARG A 161 -31.18 2.27 10.43
N ARG A 162 -32.11 2.36 11.36
CA ARG A 162 -31.79 2.52 12.78
C ARG A 162 -30.95 1.35 13.30
N GLY A 163 -29.82 1.63 13.95
CA GLY A 163 -28.91 0.62 14.47
C GLY A 163 -28.06 -0.11 13.41
N GLU A 164 -28.11 0.36 12.16
CA GLU A 164 -27.28 -0.17 11.07
C GLU A 164 -25.94 0.54 11.00
N VAL A 165 -24.90 -0.20 10.62
CA VAL A 165 -23.62 0.32 10.15
C VAL A 165 -23.54 0.09 8.65
N LEU A 166 -23.75 1.15 7.87
CA LEU A 166 -23.63 1.11 6.41
C LEU A 166 -22.19 1.45 6.00
N GLY A 167 -21.53 0.54 5.30
CA GLY A 167 -20.16 0.73 4.81
C GLY A 167 -20.13 1.22 3.36
N PHE A 168 -19.30 2.25 3.08
CA PHE A 168 -18.98 2.70 1.73
C PHE A 168 -17.59 2.25 1.34
N ALA A 169 -17.48 1.38 0.34
CA ALA A 169 -16.22 0.84 -0.17
C ALA A 169 -15.93 1.34 -1.60
N GLY A 170 -14.67 1.42 -1.96
CA GLY A 170 -14.22 1.82 -3.29
C GLY A 170 -12.74 2.21 -3.31
N LEU A 171 -12.15 2.32 -4.48
CA LEU A 171 -10.77 2.77 -4.67
C LEU A 171 -10.61 4.28 -4.39
N ILE A 172 -9.35 4.73 -4.30
CA ILE A 172 -9.02 6.16 -4.20
C ILE A 172 -9.63 6.88 -5.43
N GLY A 173 -10.33 7.98 -5.20
CA GLY A 173 -11.03 8.73 -6.25
C GLY A 173 -12.43 8.22 -6.59
N ALA A 174 -12.98 7.21 -5.88
CA ALA A 174 -14.32 6.68 -6.12
C ALA A 174 -15.47 7.57 -5.61
N GLY A 175 -15.19 8.75 -5.09
CA GLY A 175 -16.23 9.70 -4.65
C GLY A 175 -16.85 9.43 -3.28
N ARG A 176 -16.28 8.52 -2.45
CA ARG A 176 -16.84 8.14 -1.15
C ARG A 176 -16.95 9.32 -0.17
N SER A 177 -15.88 10.09 -0.06
CA SER A 177 -15.80 11.27 0.82
C SER A 177 -16.69 12.41 0.30
N GLU A 178 -16.75 12.55 -1.00
CA GLU A 178 -17.56 13.56 -1.69
C GLU A 178 -19.05 13.27 -1.51
N THR A 179 -19.46 12.00 -1.54
CA THR A 179 -20.85 11.56 -1.27
C THR A 179 -21.30 11.89 0.16
N MET A 180 -20.36 12.01 1.12
CA MET A 180 -20.68 12.26 2.55
C MET A 180 -20.52 13.72 2.96
N LYS A 181 -20.11 14.61 2.06
CA LYS A 181 -20.02 16.06 2.29
C LYS A 181 -21.31 16.77 1.91
#